data_92ecb494bfa2e33ef00a65d8f1075760
#
_entry.id   92ecb494bfa2e33ef00a65d8f1075760
#
_cell.length_a   1.000
_cell.length_b   1.000
_cell.length_c   1.000
_cell.angle_alpha   90.00
_cell.angle_beta   90.00
_cell.angle_gamma   90.00
#
_symmetry.space_group_name_H-M   'P 1'
#
loop_
_entity.id
_entity.type
_entity.pdbx_description
1 polymer ?
#
loop_
_entity_poly.entity_id
_entity_poly.type
_entity_poly.pdbx_seq_one_letter_code
_entity_poly.pdbx_strand_id
1 'polypeptide(L)' 'KLKHNSKRNSVMLCCNSKACPEVYLKDKNSIQIRDDDGFIITITKDQARMISEAVDLIEENEE' A
#
# COMPACT_ATOMS: atom_id res chain seq x y z
N LYS A 1 -2.13 3.25 -11.02
CA LYS A 1 -3.33 4.00 -10.71
C LYS A 1 -4.05 3.39 -9.53
N LEU A 2 -4.84 4.19 -8.87
CA LEU A 2 -5.58 3.74 -7.71
C LEU A 2 -6.99 3.35 -8.10
N LYS A 3 -7.44 2.23 -7.53
CA LYS A 3 -8.83 1.82 -7.67
C LYS A 3 -9.39 1.61 -6.28
N HIS A 4 -10.38 2.38 -5.93
CA HIS A 4 -11.01 2.29 -4.62
C HIS A 4 -12.18 1.33 -4.66
N ASN A 5 -12.18 0.37 -3.73
CA ASN A 5 -13.29 -0.56 -3.58
C ASN A 5 -14.02 -0.22 -2.29
N SER A 6 -15.14 0.50 -2.41
CA SER A 6 -15.84 0.99 -1.25
C SER A 6 -16.48 -0.13 -0.42
N LYS A 7 -16.82 -1.24 -1.04
CA LYS A 7 -17.42 -2.36 -0.31
C LYS A 7 -16.42 -3.03 0.62
N ARG A 8 -15.16 -3.08 0.20
CA ARG A 8 -14.10 -3.73 0.96
C ARG A 8 -13.23 -2.74 1.71
N ASN A 9 -13.53 -1.47 1.53
CA ASN A 9 -12.75 -0.40 2.11
C ASN A 9 -11.28 -0.56 1.78
N SER A 10 -11.00 -0.75 0.50
CA SER A 10 -9.65 -1.02 0.03
C SER A 10 -9.35 -0.24 -1.24
N VAL A 11 -8.07 -0.15 -1.54
CA VAL A 11 -7.58 0.54 -2.73
C VAL A 11 -6.54 -0.37 -3.39
N MET A 12 -6.68 -0.59 -4.68
CA MET A 12 -5.69 -1.36 -5.42
C MET A 12 -4.66 -0.43 -6.03
N LEU A 13 -3.40 -0.82 -5.90
CA LEU A 13 -2.29 -0.04 -6.42
C LEU A 13 -1.91 -0.61 -7.78
N CYS A 14 -2.64 -0.20 -8.80
CA CYS A 14 -2.39 -0.68 -10.16
C CYS A 14 -1.62 0.36 -10.95
N CYS A 15 -0.49 -0.05 -11.47
CA CYS A 15 0.27 0.77 -12.41
C CYS A 15 0.50 -0.09 -13.65
N ASN A 16 1.63 0.02 -14.29
CA ASN A 16 1.84 -0.68 -15.55
C ASN A 16 2.26 -2.13 -15.40
N SER A 17 2.28 -2.65 -14.19
CA SER A 17 2.66 -4.04 -13.96
C SER A 17 1.41 -4.91 -13.86
N LYS A 18 1.61 -6.21 -13.93
CA LYS A 18 0.53 -7.17 -13.78
C LYS A 18 0.14 -7.36 -12.33
N ALA A 19 1.02 -7.04 -11.42
CA ALA A 19 0.77 -7.18 -10.00
C ALA A 19 0.07 -5.93 -9.48
N CYS A 20 -1.03 -6.12 -8.78
CA CYS A 20 -1.80 -5.02 -8.21
C CYS A 20 -1.98 -5.26 -6.73
N PRO A 21 -1.02 -4.83 -5.92
CA PRO A 21 -1.17 -4.95 -4.47
C PRO A 21 -2.42 -4.21 -4.00
N GLU A 22 -3.00 -4.71 -2.93
CA GLU A 22 -4.19 -4.13 -2.37
C GLU A 22 -3.90 -3.60 -0.97
N VAL A 23 -4.33 -2.38 -0.72
CA VAL A 23 -4.21 -1.75 0.60
C VAL A 23 -5.61 -1.69 1.18
N TYR A 24 -5.80 -2.21 2.38
CA TYR A 24 -7.11 -2.19 2.97
C TYR A 24 -7.05 -1.95 4.47
N LEU A 25 -8.17 -1.53 5.01
CA LEU A 25 -8.27 -1.19 6.42
C LEU A 25 -8.45 -2.47 7.22
N LYS A 26 -7.55 -2.72 8.16
CA LYS A 26 -7.71 -3.84 9.07
C LYS A 26 -8.60 -3.44 10.25
N ASP A 27 -8.28 -2.29 10.84
CA ASP A 27 -9.08 -1.74 11.92
C ASP A 27 -8.84 -0.24 11.96
N LYS A 28 -9.33 0.38 13.02
CA LYS A 28 -9.31 1.83 13.17
C LYS A 28 -7.93 2.46 13.00
N ASN A 29 -6.88 1.74 13.40
CA ASN A 29 -5.53 2.27 13.41
C ASN A 29 -4.56 1.52 12.52
N SER A 30 -5.00 0.45 11.87
CA SER A 30 -4.10 -0.46 11.17
C SER A 30 -4.50 -0.63 9.72
N ILE A 31 -3.47 -0.73 8.89
CA ILE A 31 -3.61 -0.96 7.46
C ILE A 31 -2.93 -2.29 7.15
N GLN A 32 -3.53 -3.07 6.28
CA GLN A 32 -2.89 -4.26 5.74
C GLN A 32 -2.63 -4.06 4.26
N ILE A 33 -1.50 -4.56 3.81
CA ILE A 33 -1.13 -4.51 2.40
C ILE A 33 -0.90 -5.95 1.96
N ARG A 34 -1.63 -6.36 0.94
CA ARG A 34 -1.50 -7.70 0.37
C ARG A 34 -0.84 -7.59 -0.99
N ASP A 35 0.20 -8.37 -1.21
CA ASP A 35 0.83 -8.37 -2.51
C ASP A 35 0.15 -9.39 -3.45
N ASP A 36 0.68 -9.47 -4.65
CA ASP A 36 0.10 -10.31 -5.67
C ASP A 36 0.25 -11.81 -5.36
N ASP A 37 1.19 -12.15 -4.51
CA ASP A 37 1.45 -13.54 -4.12
C ASP A 37 0.68 -13.94 -2.86
N GLY A 38 -0.08 -13.04 -2.29
CA GLY A 38 -0.90 -13.33 -1.14
C GLY A 38 -0.25 -13.03 0.20
N PHE A 39 0.98 -12.54 0.20
CA PHE A 39 1.63 -12.14 1.45
C PHE A 39 1.03 -10.85 1.96
N ILE A 40 0.87 -10.77 3.27
CA ILE A 40 0.22 -9.64 3.90
C ILE A 40 1.13 -9.06 4.97
N ILE A 41 1.25 -7.74 4.98
CA ILE A 41 1.90 -7.02 6.07
C ILE A 41 0.87 -6.14 6.76
N THR A 42 1.11 -5.91 8.03
CA THR A 42 0.23 -5.04 8.82
C THR A 42 1.07 -3.92 9.41
N ILE A 43 0.64 -2.69 9.17
CA ILE A 43 1.33 -1.51 9.70
C ILE A 43 0.27 -0.54 10.22
N THR A 44 0.71 0.44 11.01
CA THR A 44 -0.23 1.46 11.47
C THR A 44 -0.52 2.43 10.34
N LYS A 45 -1.61 3.17 10.47
CA LYS A 45 -1.95 4.20 9.49
C LYS A 45 -0.85 5.24 9.39
N ASP A 46 -0.26 5.61 10.52
CA ASP A 46 0.81 6.59 10.51
C ASP A 46 2.03 6.07 9.77
N GLN A 47 2.38 4.81 9.99
CA GLN A 47 3.48 4.20 9.25
C GLN A 47 3.18 4.13 7.77
N ALA A 48 1.94 3.83 7.42
CA ALA A 48 1.54 3.75 6.03
C ALA A 48 1.70 5.10 5.33
N ARG A 49 1.39 6.19 6.04
CA ARG A 49 1.54 7.53 5.46
C ARG A 49 2.99 7.92 5.24
N MET A 50 3.92 7.27 5.94
CA MET A 50 5.34 7.55 5.79
C MET A 50 5.97 6.85 4.60
N ILE A 51 5.24 5.93 3.95
CA ILE A 51 5.79 5.17 2.83
C ILE A 51 6.20 6.07 1.67
N SER A 52 5.40 7.06 1.35
CA SER A 52 5.73 7.97 0.26
C SER A 52 7.03 8.72 0.53
N GLU A 53 7.19 9.18 1.76
CA GLU A 53 8.43 9.86 2.15
C GLU A 53 9.61 8.88 2.11
N ALA A 54 9.39 7.65 2.53
CA ALA A 54 10.45 6.65 2.50
C ALA A 54 10.92 6.39 1.07
N VAL A 55 9.98 6.33 0.14
CA VAL A 55 10.32 6.15 -1.28
C VAL A 55 11.18 7.32 -1.76
N ASP A 56 10.79 8.54 -1.40
CA ASP A 56 11.55 9.71 -1.80
C ASP A 56 12.98 9.68 -1.26
N LEU A 57 13.13 9.28 -0.01
CA LEU A 57 14.46 9.19 0.61
C LEU A 57 15.32 8.12 -0.06
N ILE A 58 14.72 7.02 -0.43
CA ILE A 58 15.45 5.96 -1.13
C ILE A 58 15.88 6.44 -2.50
N GLU A 59 15.01 7.15 -3.20
CA GLU A 59 15.32 7.67 -4.53
C GLU A 59 16.43 8.71 -4.49
N GLU A 60 16.51 9.50 -3.44
CA GLU A 60 17.58 10.48 -3.31
C GLU A 60 18.95 9.82 -3.25
N ASN A 61 19.02 8.57 -2.81
CA ASN A 61 20.28 7.83 -2.68
C ASN A 61 20.57 6.92 -3.85
N GLU A 62 19.69 6.89 -4.85
CA GLU A 62 19.92 6.10 -6.06
C GLU A 62 20.90 6.81 -6.98
N GLU A 63 21.75 6.02 -7.59
CA GLU A 63 22.72 6.53 -8.56
C GLU A 63 22.32 6.21 -9.97
#